data_71c81abc0c0c84057cad5eaf65076c83
#
_entry.id   71c81abc0c0c84057cad5eaf65076c83
#
_cell.length_a   1.000
_cell.length_b   1.000
_cell.length_c   1.000
_cell.angle_alpha   90.00
_cell.angle_beta   90.00
_cell.angle_gamma   90.00
#
_symmetry.space_group_name_H-M   'P 1'
#
loop_
_entity.id
_entity.type
_entity.pdbx_description
1 polymer ?
#
loop_
_entity_poly.entity_id
_entity_poly.type
_entity_poly.pdbx_seq_one_letter_code
_entity_poly.pdbx_strand_id
1 'polypeptide(L)'
;FKQKTAYEISACLVGSEMCIRDRSWVTYGLGSENQNLPGFISMCPGYPIQESQNWQSGFLPGIYQGTHINTRHTSVDKLIEHVKNRSLSLGEQRRQLDFIQQLNHEHAAKRQKDAQLEARIQSFELAYRMQMEATDAFDVDREPESVRERYGKTTQSRQLLMARRLIERGVRFVQVWHGKWQPWDNHDEIEKNHRKLADECSQGIGALIADLKERGLFEDTLIVIGGEFGRTPTVEITNAGKSKLGRDHNSAGFSMVLAGGGVKGGTIYGATDEFGFQAAENPVHVHDLHATILHLMGFDHERLTYRYASRDFRLTDVHGRVIRDIIS
;
A
#
# COMPACT_ATOMS: atom_id res chain seq x y z
N PHE A 1 15.95 -32.10 0.24
CA PHE A 1 15.08 -30.96 0.64
C PHE A 1 15.75 -30.28 1.82
N LYS A 2 16.44 -29.14 1.61
CA LYS A 2 16.85 -28.28 2.71
C LYS A 2 15.57 -27.69 3.31
N GLN A 3 15.34 -27.96 4.58
CA GLN A 3 14.29 -27.32 5.35
C GLN A 3 14.60 -25.81 5.35
N LYS A 4 13.78 -25.03 4.65
CA LYS A 4 13.87 -23.56 4.73
C LYS A 4 13.56 -23.15 6.15
N THR A 5 14.34 -22.24 6.70
CA THR A 5 14.10 -21.70 8.04
C THR A 5 12.73 -21.02 8.09
N ALA A 6 12.10 -20.94 9.25
CA ALA A 6 10.80 -20.26 9.42
C ALA A 6 10.82 -18.82 8.86
N TYR A 7 11.97 -18.18 8.89
CA TYR A 7 12.22 -16.86 8.29
C TYR A 7 12.09 -16.86 6.75
N GLU A 8 12.67 -17.87 6.08
CA GLU A 8 12.56 -17.99 4.60
C GLU A 8 11.14 -18.39 4.17
N ILE A 9 10.45 -19.19 4.98
CA ILE A 9 9.06 -19.58 4.74
C ILE A 9 8.12 -18.38 4.99
N SER A 10 8.36 -17.61 6.05
CA SER A 10 7.60 -16.41 6.39
C SER A 10 7.77 -15.31 5.34
N ALA A 11 9.00 -15.09 4.87
CA ALA A 11 9.27 -14.13 3.78
C ALA A 11 8.65 -14.56 2.45
N CYS A 12 8.52 -15.88 2.17
CA CYS A 12 7.89 -16.40 0.96
C CYS A 12 6.36 -16.46 1.05
N LEU A 13 5.77 -16.65 2.23
CA LEU A 13 4.33 -16.92 2.39
C LEU A 13 3.51 -15.70 2.77
N VAL A 14 4.07 -14.71 3.44
CA VAL A 14 3.31 -13.58 3.99
C VAL A 14 3.92 -12.22 3.64
N GLY A 15 5.23 -12.14 3.43
CA GLY A 15 5.91 -10.85 3.50
C GLY A 15 5.93 -10.02 2.24
N SER A 16 6.26 -10.52 1.09
CA SER A 16 6.56 -9.61 -0.03
C SER A 16 5.72 -9.83 -1.28
N GLU A 17 5.49 -11.06 -1.69
CA GLU A 17 4.84 -11.27 -2.99
C GLU A 17 3.32 -11.10 -2.97
N MET A 18 2.64 -11.39 -1.86
CA MET A 18 1.19 -11.31 -1.82
C MET A 18 0.67 -9.92 -1.48
N CYS A 19 1.28 -9.22 -0.53
CA CYS A 19 0.94 -7.82 -0.24
C CYS A 19 1.36 -6.83 -1.34
N ILE A 20 2.28 -7.22 -2.22
CA ILE A 20 2.72 -6.40 -3.36
C ILE A 20 1.71 -6.49 -4.51
N ARG A 21 1.05 -7.62 -4.68
CA ARG A 21 0.17 -7.88 -5.84
C ARG A 21 -1.22 -7.29 -5.70
N ASP A 22 -1.80 -7.25 -4.51
CA ASP A 22 -3.19 -6.80 -4.29
C ASP A 22 -3.46 -5.39 -4.80
N ARG A 23 -2.53 -4.47 -4.58
CA ARG A 23 -2.62 -3.05 -4.94
C ARG A 23 -2.64 -2.82 -6.44
N SER A 24 -1.78 -3.53 -7.15
CA SER A 24 -1.72 -3.50 -8.60
C SER A 24 -2.96 -4.17 -9.22
N TRP A 25 -3.53 -5.19 -8.57
CA TRP A 25 -4.76 -5.83 -9.00
C TRP A 25 -5.98 -4.92 -8.89
N VAL A 26 -6.05 -4.10 -7.83
CA VAL A 26 -7.10 -3.08 -7.69
C VAL A 26 -7.02 -2.07 -8.83
N THR A 27 -5.83 -1.57 -9.12
CA THR A 27 -5.62 -0.62 -10.23
C THR A 27 -5.86 -1.27 -11.59
N TYR A 28 -5.50 -2.54 -11.76
CA TYR A 28 -5.79 -3.32 -12.97
C TYR A 28 -7.30 -3.47 -13.20
N GLY A 29 -8.07 -3.77 -12.15
CA GLY A 29 -9.50 -3.98 -12.23
C GLY A 29 -10.32 -2.69 -12.39
N LEU A 30 -10.02 -1.65 -11.58
CA LEU A 30 -10.79 -0.40 -11.56
C LEU A 30 -10.26 0.67 -12.52
N GLY A 31 -9.01 0.56 -12.97
CA GLY A 31 -8.35 1.66 -13.66
C GLY A 31 -8.08 2.84 -12.73
N SER A 32 -7.97 4.03 -13.31
CA SER A 32 -7.81 5.29 -12.59
C SER A 32 -8.90 6.27 -12.95
N GLU A 33 -9.48 6.96 -11.97
CA GLU A 33 -10.41 8.07 -12.21
C GLU A 33 -9.67 9.36 -12.55
N ASN A 34 -8.43 9.48 -12.08
CA ASN A 34 -7.58 10.62 -12.36
C ASN A 34 -6.49 10.23 -13.37
N GLN A 35 -6.42 10.97 -14.47
CA GLN A 35 -5.42 10.73 -15.52
C GLN A 35 -4.07 11.42 -15.23
N ASN A 36 -4.01 12.31 -14.25
CA ASN A 36 -2.84 13.12 -13.92
C ASN A 36 -2.13 12.63 -12.64
N LEU A 37 -2.74 11.69 -11.92
CA LEU A 37 -2.15 11.01 -10.76
C LEU A 37 -2.11 9.50 -10.98
N PRO A 38 -1.11 8.80 -10.41
CA PRO A 38 -1.08 7.34 -10.44
C PRO A 38 -2.30 6.73 -9.74
N GLY A 39 -2.82 5.64 -10.26
CA GLY A 39 -3.89 4.88 -9.59
C GLY A 39 -3.43 4.23 -8.27
N PHE A 40 -2.14 3.97 -8.12
CA PHE A 40 -1.52 3.45 -6.90
C PHE A 40 -0.33 4.32 -6.46
N ILE A 41 -0.37 4.81 -5.22
CA ILE A 41 0.68 5.60 -4.58
C ILE A 41 1.14 4.92 -3.30
N SER A 42 2.47 4.75 -3.15
CA SER A 42 3.10 4.21 -1.95
C SER A 42 3.95 5.28 -1.26
N MET A 43 3.57 5.68 -0.06
CA MET A 43 4.23 6.70 0.74
C MET A 43 5.06 6.08 1.86
N CYS A 44 6.38 6.34 1.84
CA CYS A 44 7.31 5.89 2.89
C CYS A 44 8.35 6.97 3.17
N PRO A 45 8.75 7.22 4.43
CA PRO A 45 9.83 8.15 4.74
C PRO A 45 11.21 7.51 4.51
N GLY A 46 11.57 7.30 3.25
CA GLY A 46 12.70 6.50 2.77
C GLY A 46 12.23 5.23 2.08
N TYR A 47 12.82 4.10 2.42
CA TYR A 47 12.45 2.80 1.84
C TYR A 47 12.05 1.83 2.96
N PRO A 48 10.99 1.02 2.78
CA PRO A 48 10.71 -0.13 3.63
C PRO A 48 11.70 -1.27 3.33
N ILE A 49 11.64 -2.33 4.12
CA ILE A 49 12.33 -3.58 3.80
C ILE A 49 11.83 -4.09 2.43
N GLN A 50 12.64 -4.73 1.64
CA GLN A 50 12.34 -5.11 0.25
C GLN A 50 12.27 -3.91 -0.74
N GLU A 51 12.53 -2.69 -0.30
CA GLU A 51 12.66 -1.49 -1.13
C GLU A 51 11.58 -1.37 -2.23
N SER A 52 11.99 -1.26 -3.49
CA SER A 52 11.08 -1.07 -4.63
C SER A 52 10.17 -2.26 -4.91
N GLN A 53 10.47 -3.46 -4.40
CA GLN A 53 9.62 -4.62 -4.60
C GLN A 53 8.22 -4.42 -4.01
N ASN A 54 8.10 -3.56 -2.97
CA ASN A 54 6.82 -3.30 -2.29
C ASN A 54 5.76 -2.56 -3.12
N TRP A 55 6.11 -2.00 -4.28
CA TRP A 55 5.16 -1.32 -5.18
C TRP A 55 5.27 -1.76 -6.64
N GLN A 56 6.02 -2.82 -6.92
CA GLN A 56 6.05 -3.44 -8.24
C GLN A 56 4.73 -4.13 -8.57
N SER A 57 4.42 -4.21 -9.85
CA SER A 57 3.21 -4.86 -10.35
C SER A 57 3.30 -6.40 -10.44
N GLY A 58 4.46 -6.99 -10.11
CA GLY A 58 4.71 -8.42 -10.32
C GLY A 58 4.66 -8.79 -11.80
N PHE A 59 3.79 -9.72 -12.16
CA PHE A 59 3.57 -10.10 -13.57
C PHE A 59 2.53 -9.25 -14.30
N LEU A 60 1.82 -8.36 -13.59
CA LEU A 60 0.95 -7.38 -14.24
C LEU A 60 1.79 -6.33 -15.00
N PRO A 61 1.25 -5.71 -16.05
CA PRO A 61 1.92 -4.63 -16.74
C PRO A 61 2.39 -3.51 -15.81
N GLY A 62 3.58 -2.97 -16.06
CA GLY A 62 4.21 -1.94 -15.22
C GLY A 62 3.40 -0.65 -15.05
N ILE A 63 2.41 -0.41 -15.88
CA ILE A 63 1.46 0.72 -15.76
C ILE A 63 0.64 0.65 -14.45
N TYR A 64 0.46 -0.54 -13.88
CA TYR A 64 -0.27 -0.77 -12.63
C TYR A 64 0.63 -0.76 -11.39
N GLN A 65 1.95 -0.58 -11.57
CA GLN A 65 2.84 -0.48 -10.43
C GLN A 65 2.62 0.81 -9.66
N GLY A 66 2.93 0.78 -8.35
CA GLY A 66 2.82 1.95 -7.50
C GLY A 66 3.91 2.99 -7.75
N THR A 67 3.58 4.25 -7.55
CA THR A 67 4.53 5.35 -7.53
C THR A 67 4.97 5.60 -6.09
N HIS A 68 6.27 5.49 -5.84
CA HIS A 68 6.85 5.77 -4.53
C HIS A 68 6.99 7.27 -4.29
N ILE A 69 6.52 7.70 -3.12
CA ILE A 69 6.64 9.08 -2.63
C ILE A 69 7.51 9.07 -1.37
N ASN A 70 8.67 9.69 -1.43
CA ASN A 70 9.59 9.76 -0.30
C ASN A 70 9.17 10.84 0.70
N THR A 71 8.34 10.48 1.65
CA THR A 71 7.76 11.40 2.65
C THR A 71 8.74 11.84 3.75
N ARG A 72 10.00 11.44 3.68
CA ARG A 72 11.09 12.04 4.48
C ARG A 72 11.22 13.54 4.19
N HIS A 73 10.91 13.93 2.96
CA HIS A 73 10.92 15.32 2.54
C HIS A 73 9.58 16.00 2.83
N THR A 74 9.62 17.31 3.07
CA THR A 74 8.42 18.11 3.32
C THR A 74 8.03 18.96 2.10
N SER A 75 9.01 19.38 1.30
CA SER A 75 8.73 20.16 0.09
C SER A 75 8.29 19.23 -1.06
N VAL A 76 7.27 19.64 -1.78
CA VAL A 76 6.68 18.88 -2.89
C VAL A 76 7.73 18.52 -3.96
N ASP A 77 8.63 19.45 -4.28
CA ASP A 77 9.70 19.24 -5.28
C ASP A 77 10.70 18.13 -4.92
N LYS A 78 10.71 17.71 -3.65
CA LYS A 78 11.58 16.63 -3.14
C LYS A 78 10.82 15.34 -2.84
N LEU A 79 9.50 15.40 -2.73
CA LEU A 79 8.66 14.22 -2.49
C LEU A 79 8.68 13.26 -3.69
N ILE A 80 8.67 13.82 -4.89
CA ILE A 80 8.67 13.07 -6.14
C ILE A 80 9.96 13.41 -6.89
N GLU A 81 10.83 12.42 -7.03
CA GLU A 81 12.08 12.59 -7.77
C GLU A 81 11.76 12.92 -9.24
N HIS A 82 12.48 13.90 -9.76
CA HIS A 82 12.39 14.32 -11.17
C HIS A 82 11.00 14.84 -11.62
N VAL A 83 10.12 15.22 -10.69
CA VAL A 83 8.80 15.78 -11.05
C VAL A 83 8.91 17.10 -11.83
N LYS A 84 9.99 17.85 -11.66
CA LYS A 84 10.26 19.09 -12.42
C LYS A 84 11.53 18.98 -13.23
N ASN A 85 11.45 19.30 -14.52
CA ASN A 85 12.64 19.51 -15.34
C ASN A 85 13.20 20.92 -15.05
N ARG A 86 14.47 20.98 -14.61
CA ARG A 86 15.14 22.27 -14.29
C ARG A 86 15.71 22.99 -15.50
N SER A 87 15.84 22.29 -16.62
CA SER A 87 16.52 22.77 -17.82
C SER A 87 15.57 23.18 -18.94
N LEU A 88 14.31 22.73 -18.89
CA LEU A 88 13.32 22.96 -19.93
C LEU A 88 12.05 23.59 -19.34
N SER A 89 11.44 24.50 -20.09
CA SER A 89 10.08 24.93 -19.80
C SER A 89 9.06 23.78 -20.05
N LEU A 90 7.87 23.86 -19.46
CA LEU A 90 6.82 22.87 -19.68
C LEU A 90 6.48 22.69 -21.16
N GLY A 91 6.45 23.78 -21.94
CA GLY A 91 6.19 23.72 -23.38
C GLY A 91 7.31 23.05 -24.18
N GLU A 92 8.56 23.25 -23.81
CA GLU A 92 9.70 22.56 -24.44
C GLU A 92 9.71 21.08 -24.07
N GLN A 93 9.44 20.77 -22.82
CA GLN A 93 9.32 19.39 -22.36
C GLN A 93 8.17 18.66 -23.08
N ARG A 94 7.02 19.32 -23.27
CA ARG A 94 5.90 18.74 -24.05
C ARG A 94 6.32 18.40 -25.48
N ARG A 95 6.95 19.35 -26.18
CA ARG A 95 7.45 19.12 -27.56
C ARG A 95 8.45 17.97 -27.61
N GLN A 96 9.33 17.86 -26.62
CA GLN A 96 10.28 16.75 -26.54
C GLN A 96 9.58 15.40 -26.35
N LEU A 97 8.57 15.34 -25.48
CA LEU A 97 7.79 14.13 -25.24
C LEU A 97 6.96 13.75 -26.49
N ASP A 98 6.35 14.71 -27.18
CA ASP A 98 5.60 14.46 -28.41
C ASP A 98 6.51 13.85 -29.51
N PHE A 99 7.73 14.39 -29.64
CA PHE A 99 8.72 13.83 -30.57
C PHE A 99 9.14 12.41 -30.20
N ILE A 100 9.40 12.16 -28.92
CA ILE A 100 9.74 10.81 -28.42
C ILE A 100 8.57 9.85 -28.66
N GLN A 101 7.34 10.27 -28.42
CA GLN A 101 6.13 9.47 -28.71
C GLN A 101 6.02 9.11 -30.18
N GLN A 102 6.24 10.06 -31.08
CA GLN A 102 6.25 9.80 -32.51
C GLN A 102 7.27 8.71 -32.88
N LEU A 103 8.52 8.84 -32.38
CA LEU A 103 9.57 7.83 -32.61
C LEU A 103 9.19 6.46 -32.03
N ASN A 104 8.58 6.44 -30.85
CA ASN A 104 8.11 5.20 -30.21
C ASN A 104 6.98 4.54 -31.00
N HIS A 105 6.04 5.31 -31.55
CA HIS A 105 4.96 4.80 -32.40
C HIS A 105 5.51 4.18 -33.69
N GLU A 106 6.47 4.82 -34.34
CA GLU A 106 7.14 4.30 -35.53
C GLU A 106 7.92 3.01 -35.21
N HIS A 107 8.55 2.95 -34.03
CA HIS A 107 9.26 1.78 -33.57
C HIS A 107 8.33 0.61 -33.24
N ALA A 108 7.23 0.89 -32.54
CA ALA A 108 6.20 -0.10 -32.17
C ALA A 108 5.50 -0.67 -33.41
N ALA A 109 5.27 0.14 -34.44
CA ALA A 109 4.67 -0.32 -35.70
C ALA A 109 5.55 -1.34 -36.45
N LYS A 110 6.86 -1.33 -36.20
CA LYS A 110 7.83 -2.26 -36.82
C LYS A 110 8.13 -3.50 -35.98
N ARG A 111 7.63 -3.56 -34.75
CA ARG A 111 7.84 -4.68 -33.81
C ARG A 111 6.50 -5.19 -33.30
N GLN A 112 6.43 -6.49 -33.01
CA GLN A 112 5.26 -7.06 -32.29
C GLN A 112 5.13 -6.33 -30.95
N LYS A 113 3.87 -6.06 -30.52
CA LYS A 113 3.49 -5.32 -29.32
C LYS A 113 4.37 -5.70 -28.11
N ASP A 114 5.25 -4.80 -27.71
CA ASP A 114 6.08 -4.92 -26.52
C ASP A 114 5.37 -4.21 -25.36
N ALA A 115 4.73 -5.00 -24.50
CA ALA A 115 3.98 -4.48 -23.35
C ALA A 115 4.87 -3.72 -22.35
N GLN A 116 6.17 -4.06 -22.28
CA GLN A 116 7.11 -3.35 -21.37
C GLN A 116 7.46 -1.97 -21.94
N LEU A 117 7.65 -1.86 -23.25
CA LEU A 117 7.89 -0.58 -23.90
C LEU A 117 6.69 0.35 -23.74
N GLU A 118 5.47 -0.16 -23.98
CA GLU A 118 4.23 0.60 -23.82
C GLU A 118 4.06 1.11 -22.38
N ALA A 119 4.26 0.24 -21.38
CA ALA A 119 4.20 0.62 -19.97
C ALA A 119 5.21 1.73 -19.62
N ARG A 120 6.40 1.70 -20.23
CA ARG A 120 7.43 2.71 -20.02
C ARG A 120 7.06 4.06 -20.63
N ILE A 121 6.48 4.07 -21.82
CA ILE A 121 5.96 5.28 -22.49
C ILE A 121 4.87 5.92 -21.63
N GLN A 122 3.91 5.14 -21.16
CA GLN A 122 2.81 5.61 -20.31
C GLN A 122 3.31 6.13 -18.95
N SER A 123 4.37 5.54 -18.40
CA SER A 123 5.00 6.02 -17.17
C SER A 123 5.63 7.43 -17.34
N PHE A 124 6.28 7.70 -18.47
CA PHE A 124 6.81 9.04 -18.76
C PHE A 124 5.70 10.08 -18.96
N GLU A 125 4.63 9.72 -19.65
CA GLU A 125 3.47 10.60 -19.83
C GLU A 125 2.79 10.91 -18.49
N LEU A 126 2.64 9.92 -17.64
CA LEU A 126 2.10 10.11 -16.29
C LEU A 126 3.00 11.04 -15.47
N ALA A 127 4.32 10.82 -15.49
CA ALA A 127 5.27 11.67 -14.79
C ALA A 127 5.19 13.13 -15.24
N TYR A 128 5.00 13.38 -16.54
CA TYR A 128 4.77 14.74 -17.05
C TYR A 128 3.45 15.34 -16.53
N ARG A 129 2.35 14.61 -16.60
CA ARG A 129 1.04 15.06 -16.12
C ARG A 129 1.03 15.32 -14.61
N MET A 130 1.77 14.52 -13.85
CA MET A 130 1.95 14.73 -12.40
C MET A 130 2.56 16.10 -12.06
N GLN A 131 3.37 16.68 -12.93
CA GLN A 131 3.94 18.02 -12.70
C GLN A 131 2.86 19.10 -12.51
N MET A 132 1.69 18.88 -13.09
CA MET A 132 0.58 19.84 -13.04
C MET A 132 -0.28 19.69 -11.77
N GLU A 133 -0.62 18.45 -11.38
CA GLU A 133 -1.58 18.20 -10.30
C GLU A 133 -0.94 17.68 -9.01
N ALA A 134 0.17 16.95 -9.09
CA ALA A 134 0.80 16.38 -7.90
C ALA A 134 1.25 17.47 -6.92
N THR A 135 1.66 18.65 -7.43
CA THR A 135 2.08 19.78 -6.59
C THR A 135 0.97 20.19 -5.61
N ASP A 136 -0.28 20.22 -6.06
CA ASP A 136 -1.41 20.53 -5.19
C ASP A 136 -1.76 19.37 -4.25
N ALA A 137 -1.84 18.15 -4.76
CA ALA A 137 -2.25 16.99 -3.97
C ALA A 137 -1.35 16.74 -2.74
N PHE A 138 -0.04 16.92 -2.90
CA PHE A 138 0.95 16.68 -1.84
C PHE A 138 1.25 17.90 -0.96
N ASP A 139 0.74 19.08 -1.30
CA ASP A 139 0.93 20.31 -0.53
C ASP A 139 -0.09 20.39 0.62
N VAL A 140 0.26 19.77 1.75
CA VAL A 140 -0.59 19.77 2.95
C VAL A 140 -0.67 21.15 3.63
N ASP A 141 0.23 22.08 3.30
CA ASP A 141 0.22 23.42 3.89
C ASP A 141 -0.96 24.28 3.34
N ARG A 142 -1.59 23.82 2.26
CA ARG A 142 -2.85 24.41 1.76
C ARG A 142 -4.07 24.06 2.60
N GLU A 143 -3.98 23.07 3.47
CA GLU A 143 -5.07 22.76 4.40
C GLU A 143 -5.13 23.81 5.53
N PRO A 144 -6.34 24.12 6.01
CA PRO A 144 -6.50 24.98 7.19
C PRO A 144 -5.67 24.48 8.36
N GLU A 145 -5.14 25.41 9.16
CA GLU A 145 -4.32 25.05 10.33
C GLU A 145 -5.06 24.11 11.30
N SER A 146 -6.34 24.35 11.53
CA SER A 146 -7.20 23.48 12.37
C SER A 146 -7.27 22.04 11.88
N VAL A 147 -7.26 21.80 10.56
CA VAL A 147 -7.22 20.46 9.96
C VAL A 147 -5.84 19.84 10.20
N ARG A 148 -4.76 20.58 9.94
CA ARG A 148 -3.39 20.11 10.16
C ARG A 148 -3.11 19.76 11.61
N GLU A 149 -3.60 20.58 12.54
CA GLU A 149 -3.48 20.32 13.98
C GLU A 149 -4.28 19.09 14.43
N ARG A 150 -5.48 18.87 13.87
CA ARG A 150 -6.28 17.67 14.13
C ARG A 150 -5.54 16.39 13.75
N TYR A 151 -4.86 16.37 12.60
CA TYR A 151 -4.04 15.22 12.20
C TYR A 151 -2.79 15.06 13.08
N GLY A 152 -2.20 16.14 13.55
CA GLY A 152 -0.98 16.16 14.33
C GLY A 152 0.27 16.44 13.50
N LYS A 153 1.42 16.46 14.19
CA LYS A 153 2.69 16.95 13.62
C LYS A 153 3.69 15.86 13.22
N THR A 154 3.32 14.57 13.37
CA THR A 154 4.21 13.46 13.03
C THR A 154 4.33 13.28 11.52
N THR A 155 5.37 12.60 11.06
CA THR A 155 5.50 12.22 9.64
C THR A 155 4.32 11.36 9.20
N GLN A 156 3.87 10.43 10.06
CA GLN A 156 2.72 9.57 9.80
C GLN A 156 1.44 10.38 9.65
N SER A 157 1.20 11.35 10.53
CA SER A 157 0.06 12.26 10.46
C SER A 157 0.01 13.02 9.14
N ARG A 158 1.15 13.52 8.69
CA ARG A 158 1.26 14.20 7.38
C ARG A 158 0.99 13.26 6.22
N GLN A 159 1.48 12.02 6.26
CA GLN A 159 1.18 11.02 5.24
C GLN A 159 -0.32 10.70 5.19
N LEU A 160 -0.99 10.56 6.32
CA LEU A 160 -2.43 10.30 6.38
C LEU A 160 -3.25 11.48 5.85
N LEU A 161 -2.84 12.71 6.12
CA LEU A 161 -3.46 13.89 5.50
C LEU A 161 -3.26 13.93 3.99
N MET A 162 -2.06 13.58 3.50
CA MET A 162 -1.82 13.42 2.05
C MET A 162 -2.70 12.32 1.47
N ALA A 163 -2.85 11.16 2.16
CA ALA A 163 -3.68 10.06 1.71
C ALA A 163 -5.13 10.50 1.48
N ARG A 164 -5.73 11.24 2.42
CA ARG A 164 -7.07 11.81 2.27
C ARG A 164 -7.16 12.72 1.03
N ARG A 165 -6.18 13.62 0.83
CA ARG A 165 -6.15 14.51 -0.33
C ARG A 165 -6.01 13.77 -1.66
N LEU A 166 -5.30 12.65 -1.68
CA LEU A 166 -5.14 11.80 -2.86
C LEU A 166 -6.44 11.04 -3.18
N ILE A 167 -7.13 10.51 -2.15
CA ILE A 167 -8.44 9.86 -2.32
C ILE A 167 -9.47 10.86 -2.89
N GLU A 168 -9.54 12.08 -2.38
CA GLU A 168 -10.41 13.13 -2.92
C GLU A 168 -10.17 13.44 -4.40
N ARG A 169 -8.98 13.13 -4.90
CA ARG A 169 -8.57 13.33 -6.31
C ARG A 169 -8.66 12.07 -7.16
N GLY A 170 -9.32 11.03 -6.65
CA GLY A 170 -9.57 9.79 -7.40
C GLY A 170 -8.39 8.83 -7.49
N VAL A 171 -7.39 8.93 -6.60
CA VAL A 171 -6.36 7.90 -6.47
C VAL A 171 -6.98 6.66 -5.86
N ARG A 172 -6.92 5.52 -6.57
CA ARG A 172 -7.61 4.29 -6.19
C ARG A 172 -7.00 3.59 -4.99
N PHE A 173 -5.69 3.60 -4.89
CA PHE A 173 -4.98 2.90 -3.83
C PHE A 173 -3.85 3.76 -3.26
N VAL A 174 -3.90 4.01 -1.95
CA VAL A 174 -2.86 4.73 -1.22
C VAL A 174 -2.31 3.85 -0.12
N GLN A 175 -1.04 3.48 -0.24
CA GLN A 175 -0.31 2.78 0.78
C GLN A 175 0.50 3.75 1.63
N VAL A 176 0.37 3.63 2.95
CA VAL A 176 1.07 4.46 3.91
C VAL A 176 1.93 3.60 4.82
N TRP A 177 3.24 3.75 4.72
CA TRP A 177 4.20 3.04 5.56
C TRP A 177 4.50 3.85 6.82
N HIS A 178 4.35 3.23 7.97
CA HIS A 178 4.75 3.85 9.22
C HIS A 178 6.27 3.69 9.43
N GLY A 179 7.02 4.76 9.16
CA GLY A 179 8.47 4.76 9.25
C GLY A 179 9.19 4.09 8.06
N LYS A 180 10.51 4.05 8.14
CA LYS A 180 11.39 3.36 7.19
C LYS A 180 11.78 1.99 7.74
N TRP A 181 12.20 1.07 6.87
CA TRP A 181 12.60 -0.29 7.25
C TRP A 181 11.46 -1.04 7.93
N GLN A 182 11.64 -1.47 9.18
CA GLN A 182 10.75 -2.31 9.97
C GLN A 182 10.58 -1.76 11.39
N PRO A 183 9.98 -0.57 11.60
CA PRO A 183 9.94 0.05 12.93
C PRO A 183 9.15 -0.76 13.96
N TRP A 184 8.18 -1.57 13.52
CA TRP A 184 7.38 -2.44 14.38
C TRP A 184 8.01 -3.82 14.65
N ASP A 185 9.18 -4.11 14.03
CA ASP A 185 9.90 -5.37 14.21
C ASP A 185 10.84 -5.30 15.42
N ASN A 186 10.27 -5.40 16.62
CA ASN A 186 11.00 -5.23 17.86
C ASN A 186 11.30 -6.55 18.56
N HIS A 187 12.54 -7.00 18.43
CA HIS A 187 13.14 -8.12 19.14
C HIS A 187 13.71 -7.71 20.51
N ASP A 188 13.56 -6.44 20.90
CA ASP A 188 13.92 -5.88 22.18
C ASP A 188 12.93 -4.79 22.61
N GLU A 189 12.75 -4.57 23.90
CA GLU A 189 11.91 -3.53 24.52
C GLU A 189 10.59 -3.24 23.78
N ILE A 190 9.87 -4.29 23.33
CA ILE A 190 8.71 -4.17 22.44
C ILE A 190 7.63 -3.25 23.00
N GLU A 191 7.35 -3.32 24.31
CA GLU A 191 6.30 -2.49 24.92
C GLU A 191 6.60 -1.00 24.77
N LYS A 192 7.82 -0.58 25.10
CA LYS A 192 8.26 0.80 24.99
C LYS A 192 8.25 1.29 23.54
N ASN A 193 8.80 0.47 22.63
CA ASN A 193 8.92 0.83 21.23
C ASN A 193 7.55 0.88 20.55
N HIS A 194 6.67 -0.12 20.76
CA HIS A 194 5.33 -0.13 20.18
C HIS A 194 4.44 0.97 20.77
N ARG A 195 4.56 1.29 22.06
CA ARG A 195 3.84 2.43 22.66
C ARG A 195 4.19 3.73 21.95
N LYS A 196 5.48 3.99 21.76
CA LYS A 196 5.94 5.17 21.01
C LYS A 196 5.38 5.21 19.58
N LEU A 197 5.45 4.10 18.85
CA LEU A 197 4.93 4.02 17.47
C LEU A 197 3.41 4.19 17.43
N ALA A 198 2.68 3.63 18.40
CA ALA A 198 1.25 3.82 18.52
C ALA A 198 0.89 5.29 18.78
N ASP A 199 1.62 5.97 19.66
CA ASP A 199 1.44 7.40 19.92
C ASP A 199 1.70 8.25 18.67
N GLU A 200 2.70 7.87 17.85
CA GLU A 200 3.02 8.56 16.60
C GLU A 200 1.92 8.47 15.54
N CYS A 201 1.11 7.42 15.52
CA CYS A 201 0.10 7.19 14.48
C CYS A 201 -1.36 7.36 14.93
N SER A 202 -1.66 7.20 16.22
CA SER A 202 -3.04 7.13 16.72
C SER A 202 -3.87 8.38 16.42
N GLN A 203 -3.30 9.58 16.67
CA GLN A 203 -3.98 10.84 16.40
C GLN A 203 -4.30 10.99 14.90
N GLY A 204 -3.33 10.71 14.03
CA GLY A 204 -3.51 10.82 12.58
C GLY A 204 -4.53 9.84 12.03
N ILE A 205 -4.56 8.59 12.53
CA ILE A 205 -5.56 7.58 12.14
C ILE A 205 -6.97 8.03 12.56
N GLY A 206 -7.13 8.48 13.80
CA GLY A 206 -8.41 9.00 14.29
C GLY A 206 -8.90 10.21 13.47
N ALA A 207 -7.98 11.14 13.16
CA ALA A 207 -8.26 12.30 12.33
C ALA A 207 -8.67 11.90 10.89
N LEU A 208 -7.99 10.95 10.27
CA LEU A 208 -8.33 10.45 8.95
C LEU A 208 -9.76 9.91 8.89
N ILE A 209 -10.12 9.04 9.85
CA ILE A 209 -11.46 8.44 9.91
C ILE A 209 -12.53 9.54 10.09
N ALA A 210 -12.29 10.49 10.99
CA ALA A 210 -13.21 11.59 11.23
C ALA A 210 -13.37 12.50 9.99
N ASP A 211 -12.26 12.87 9.35
CA ASP A 211 -12.24 13.73 8.17
C ASP A 211 -12.94 13.07 6.96
N LEU A 212 -12.70 11.76 6.74
CA LEU A 212 -13.41 11.03 5.69
C LEU A 212 -14.92 10.97 5.95
N LYS A 213 -15.36 10.79 7.21
CA LYS A 213 -16.78 10.82 7.58
C LYS A 213 -17.40 12.20 7.34
N GLU A 214 -16.74 13.26 7.79
CA GLU A 214 -17.20 14.66 7.62
C GLU A 214 -17.34 15.03 6.13
N ARG A 215 -16.50 14.45 5.27
CA ARG A 215 -16.51 14.70 3.81
C ARG A 215 -17.42 13.75 3.03
N GLY A 216 -18.06 12.80 3.67
CA GLY A 216 -18.91 11.80 3.01
C GLY A 216 -18.11 10.78 2.17
N LEU A 217 -16.83 10.60 2.44
CA LEU A 217 -15.94 9.67 1.71
C LEU A 217 -15.73 8.34 2.43
N PHE A 218 -16.17 8.23 3.68
CA PHE A 218 -15.88 7.07 4.52
C PHE A 218 -16.52 5.78 4.01
N GLU A 219 -17.74 5.86 3.51
CA GLU A 219 -18.46 4.69 2.99
C GLU A 219 -17.87 4.17 1.67
N ASP A 220 -17.19 5.03 0.92
CA ASP A 220 -16.54 4.69 -0.34
C ASP A 220 -15.02 4.44 -0.18
N THR A 221 -14.49 4.52 1.05
CA THR A 221 -13.06 4.34 1.33
C THR A 221 -12.82 3.20 2.29
N LEU A 222 -12.27 2.09 1.80
CA LEU A 222 -11.82 1.00 2.67
C LEU A 222 -10.46 1.32 3.27
N ILE A 223 -10.39 1.36 4.60
CA ILE A 223 -9.15 1.52 5.37
C ILE A 223 -8.75 0.16 5.92
N VAL A 224 -7.50 -0.26 5.65
CA VAL A 224 -6.92 -1.50 6.17
C VAL A 224 -5.66 -1.14 6.96
N ILE A 225 -5.59 -1.55 8.23
CA ILE A 225 -4.46 -1.27 9.13
C ILE A 225 -3.94 -2.58 9.69
N GLY A 226 -2.65 -2.84 9.54
CA GLY A 226 -2.00 -4.03 10.07
C GLY A 226 -0.58 -4.18 9.59
N GLY A 227 0.05 -5.26 10.02
CA GLY A 227 1.35 -5.73 9.57
C GLY A 227 1.24 -7.05 8.83
N GLU A 228 2.38 -7.55 8.37
CA GLU A 228 2.50 -8.80 7.59
C GLU A 228 2.35 -10.06 8.45
N PHE A 229 2.64 -9.98 9.75
CA PHE A 229 2.51 -11.05 10.74
C PHE A 229 2.39 -10.47 12.15
N GLY A 230 2.08 -11.33 13.12
CA GLY A 230 2.01 -10.98 14.53
C GLY A 230 3.32 -11.26 15.27
N ARG A 231 3.22 -11.24 16.60
CA ARG A 231 4.32 -11.51 17.51
C ARG A 231 3.99 -12.68 18.42
N THR A 232 5.02 -13.44 18.79
CA THR A 232 4.84 -14.56 19.73
C THR A 232 4.31 -14.05 21.08
N PRO A 233 3.43 -14.80 21.77
CA PRO A 233 2.97 -14.42 23.10
C PRO A 233 4.08 -14.56 24.16
N THR A 234 5.15 -15.27 23.84
CA THR A 234 6.31 -15.48 24.71
C THR A 234 7.42 -14.48 24.42
N VAL A 235 8.19 -14.16 25.46
CA VAL A 235 9.37 -13.29 25.35
C VAL A 235 10.47 -14.02 24.58
N GLU A 236 11.12 -13.33 23.67
CA GLU A 236 12.30 -13.84 22.99
C GLU A 236 13.50 -13.93 23.94
N ILE A 237 14.15 -15.08 23.92
CA ILE A 237 15.36 -15.34 24.72
C ILE A 237 16.53 -15.48 23.76
N THR A 238 17.57 -14.69 23.96
CA THR A 238 18.80 -14.79 23.15
C THR A 238 19.54 -16.11 23.42
N ASN A 239 20.42 -16.49 22.50
CA ASN A 239 21.30 -17.68 22.66
C ASN A 239 22.16 -17.64 23.95
N ALA A 240 22.34 -16.47 24.55
CA ALA A 240 23.02 -16.30 25.87
C ALA A 240 22.04 -16.43 27.05
N GLY A 241 20.79 -16.84 26.84
CA GLY A 241 19.77 -16.99 27.89
C GLY A 241 19.27 -15.67 28.48
N LYS A 242 19.53 -14.53 27.85
CA LYS A 242 19.08 -13.21 28.32
C LYS A 242 17.85 -12.78 27.53
N SER A 243 16.79 -12.38 28.24
CA SER A 243 15.65 -11.75 27.65
C SER A 243 15.98 -10.28 27.27
N LYS A 244 15.60 -9.89 26.05
CA LYS A 244 15.63 -8.50 25.60
C LYS A 244 14.27 -7.82 25.72
N LEU A 245 13.28 -8.47 26.33
CA LEU A 245 11.90 -8.00 26.43
C LEU A 245 11.23 -7.78 25.06
N GLY A 246 11.69 -8.47 24.04
CA GLY A 246 11.14 -8.49 22.70
C GLY A 246 10.28 -9.72 22.43
N ARG A 247 9.76 -9.81 21.23
CA ARG A 247 8.93 -10.92 20.74
C ARG A 247 9.40 -11.33 19.36
N ASP A 248 9.39 -12.61 19.09
CA ASP A 248 9.67 -13.16 17.77
C ASP A 248 8.44 -13.07 16.85
N HIS A 249 8.64 -13.37 15.58
CA HIS A 249 7.60 -13.38 14.57
C HIS A 249 6.58 -14.50 14.81
N ASN A 250 5.30 -14.20 14.56
CA ASN A 250 4.22 -15.18 14.63
C ASN A 250 3.26 -15.00 13.43
N SER A 251 3.42 -15.83 12.43
CA SER A 251 2.53 -15.82 11.25
C SER A 251 1.23 -16.59 11.48
N ALA A 252 1.13 -17.40 12.55
CA ALA A 252 -0.03 -18.24 12.82
C ALA A 252 -1.18 -17.49 13.53
N GLY A 253 -0.91 -16.31 14.10
CA GLY A 253 -1.92 -15.51 14.79
C GLY A 253 -1.58 -14.02 14.82
N PHE A 254 -2.39 -13.19 14.13
CA PHE A 254 -2.29 -11.74 14.14
C PHE A 254 -3.63 -11.10 13.80
N SER A 255 -3.74 -9.81 14.04
CA SER A 255 -4.98 -9.06 13.84
C SER A 255 -4.81 -7.99 12.77
N MET A 256 -5.88 -7.78 11.99
CA MET A 256 -6.03 -6.68 11.06
C MET A 256 -7.21 -5.82 11.46
N VAL A 257 -7.15 -4.51 11.24
CA VAL A 257 -8.26 -3.59 11.45
C VAL A 257 -8.77 -3.11 10.10
N LEU A 258 -10.07 -3.19 9.89
CA LEU A 258 -10.76 -2.69 8.71
C LEU A 258 -11.77 -1.62 9.14
N ALA A 259 -11.91 -0.55 8.34
CA ALA A 259 -12.90 0.49 8.58
C ALA A 259 -13.38 1.11 7.26
N GLY A 260 -14.62 1.58 7.22
CA GLY A 260 -15.24 2.16 6.03
C GLY A 260 -15.49 1.16 4.91
N GLY A 261 -15.80 1.65 3.72
CA GLY A 261 -15.92 0.84 2.50
C GLY A 261 -16.84 -0.36 2.61
N GLY A 262 -17.99 -0.27 3.34
CA GLY A 262 -18.93 -1.37 3.51
C GLY A 262 -18.56 -2.39 4.60
N VAL A 263 -17.56 -2.11 5.44
CA VAL A 263 -17.22 -2.96 6.59
C VAL A 263 -18.16 -2.69 7.75
N LYS A 264 -18.65 -3.75 8.37
CA LYS A 264 -19.51 -3.68 9.55
C LYS A 264 -18.74 -3.22 10.78
N GLY A 265 -18.98 -1.99 11.21
CA GLY A 265 -18.31 -1.39 12.37
C GLY A 265 -18.65 -2.08 13.70
N GLY A 266 -17.69 -2.05 14.65
CA GLY A 266 -17.88 -2.63 15.99
C GLY A 266 -17.86 -4.17 16.03
N THR A 267 -17.44 -4.83 14.96
CA THR A 267 -17.39 -6.29 14.85
C THR A 267 -15.97 -6.79 15.16
N ILE A 268 -15.88 -7.86 15.96
CA ILE A 268 -14.68 -8.67 16.13
C ILE A 268 -14.95 -10.02 15.47
N TYR A 269 -14.08 -10.44 14.56
CA TYR A 269 -14.21 -11.70 13.83
C TYR A 269 -12.95 -12.55 14.02
N GLY A 270 -13.14 -13.73 14.56
CA GLY A 270 -12.08 -14.65 14.90
C GLY A 270 -11.39 -14.35 16.23
N ALA A 271 -10.69 -15.34 16.74
CA ALA A 271 -9.86 -15.24 17.92
C ALA A 271 -8.68 -16.21 17.85
N THR A 272 -7.64 -15.91 18.62
CA THR A 272 -6.53 -16.86 18.85
C THR A 272 -6.91 -17.91 19.89
N ASP A 273 -6.08 -18.94 20.02
CA ASP A 273 -6.11 -19.82 21.18
C ASP A 273 -5.88 -19.05 22.48
N GLU A 274 -6.09 -19.70 23.63
CA GLU A 274 -5.96 -19.07 24.95
C GLU A 274 -4.57 -18.50 25.26
N PHE A 275 -3.54 -18.96 24.55
CA PHE A 275 -2.16 -18.51 24.71
C PHE A 275 -1.72 -17.47 23.67
N GLY A 276 -2.50 -17.26 22.62
CA GLY A 276 -2.18 -16.32 21.54
C GLY A 276 -1.16 -16.85 20.51
N PHE A 277 -0.96 -18.16 20.42
CA PHE A 277 -0.01 -18.74 19.46
C PHE A 277 -0.55 -18.86 18.04
N GLN A 278 -1.84 -19.17 17.88
CA GLN A 278 -2.44 -19.38 16.57
C GLN A 278 -3.89 -18.94 16.51
N ALA A 279 -4.38 -18.64 15.32
CA ALA A 279 -5.81 -18.41 15.10
C ALA A 279 -6.57 -19.71 15.33
N ALA A 280 -7.56 -19.69 16.22
CA ALA A 280 -8.34 -20.86 16.65
C ALA A 280 -9.83 -20.74 16.29
N GLU A 281 -10.42 -19.54 16.41
CA GLU A 281 -11.80 -19.28 16.05
C GLU A 281 -11.88 -18.50 14.74
N ASN A 282 -12.71 -18.96 13.82
CA ASN A 282 -12.90 -18.31 12.51
C ASN A 282 -11.59 -17.86 11.86
N PRO A 283 -10.62 -18.74 11.64
CA PRO A 283 -9.34 -18.37 11.11
C PRO A 283 -9.49 -17.74 9.71
N VAL A 284 -8.77 -16.65 9.48
CA VAL A 284 -8.75 -15.92 8.21
C VAL A 284 -7.39 -16.10 7.57
N HIS A 285 -7.35 -16.71 6.39
CA HIS A 285 -6.15 -16.76 5.59
C HIS A 285 -5.97 -15.42 4.83
N VAL A 286 -4.74 -15.08 4.49
CA VAL A 286 -4.45 -13.86 3.72
C VAL A 286 -5.22 -13.81 2.38
N HIS A 287 -5.44 -14.95 1.73
CA HIS A 287 -6.28 -15.02 0.53
C HIS A 287 -7.75 -14.69 0.82
N ASP A 288 -8.28 -15.00 2.00
CA ASP A 288 -9.64 -14.63 2.41
C ASP A 288 -9.75 -13.12 2.61
N LEU A 289 -8.71 -12.51 3.21
CA LEU A 289 -8.62 -11.05 3.32
C LEU A 289 -8.62 -10.38 1.94
N HIS A 290 -7.78 -10.87 1.01
CA HIS A 290 -7.73 -10.34 -0.35
C HIS A 290 -9.04 -10.53 -1.12
N ALA A 291 -9.68 -11.71 -0.99
CA ALA A 291 -11.00 -11.96 -1.58
C ALA A 291 -12.05 -10.99 -1.04
N THR A 292 -11.99 -10.70 0.27
CA THR A 292 -12.91 -9.78 0.94
C THR A 292 -12.67 -8.33 0.51
N ILE A 293 -11.41 -7.88 0.43
CA ILE A 293 -11.04 -6.55 -0.09
C ILE A 293 -11.55 -6.38 -1.53
N LEU A 294 -11.27 -7.35 -2.41
CA LEU A 294 -11.75 -7.29 -3.80
C LEU A 294 -13.28 -7.26 -3.88
N HIS A 295 -13.97 -8.04 -3.04
CA HIS A 295 -15.44 -8.05 -2.98
C HIS A 295 -15.99 -6.68 -2.52
N LEU A 296 -15.43 -6.07 -1.49
CA LEU A 296 -15.81 -4.72 -1.02
C LEU A 296 -15.56 -3.65 -2.10
N MET A 297 -14.60 -3.86 -2.99
CA MET A 297 -14.33 -3.02 -4.14
C MET A 297 -15.20 -3.36 -5.39
N GLY A 298 -16.18 -4.24 -5.24
CA GLY A 298 -17.13 -4.61 -6.29
C GLY A 298 -16.65 -5.69 -7.26
N PHE A 299 -15.55 -6.39 -6.95
CA PHE A 299 -15.05 -7.47 -7.79
C PHE A 299 -15.51 -8.86 -7.31
N ASP A 300 -15.69 -9.72 -8.30
CA ASP A 300 -15.60 -11.15 -8.10
C ASP A 300 -14.14 -11.58 -8.24
N HIS A 301 -13.50 -11.96 -7.12
CA HIS A 301 -12.08 -12.30 -7.07
C HIS A 301 -11.73 -13.56 -7.89
N GLU A 302 -12.73 -14.41 -8.22
CA GLU A 302 -12.52 -15.58 -9.06
C GLU A 302 -12.54 -15.24 -10.55
N ARG A 303 -13.25 -14.19 -10.94
CA ARG A 303 -13.38 -13.71 -12.32
C ARG A 303 -12.34 -12.64 -12.69
N LEU A 304 -11.77 -11.96 -11.70
CA LEU A 304 -10.70 -11.00 -11.95
C LEU A 304 -9.40 -11.75 -12.24
N THR A 305 -9.13 -11.99 -13.50
CA THR A 305 -7.98 -12.76 -13.96
C THR A 305 -7.07 -11.94 -14.86
N TYR A 306 -5.79 -12.30 -14.86
CA TYR A 306 -4.79 -11.80 -15.81
C TYR A 306 -4.06 -12.97 -16.47
N ARG A 307 -4.03 -12.99 -17.82
CA ARG A 307 -3.38 -14.05 -18.57
C ARG A 307 -1.88 -13.79 -18.71
N TYR A 308 -1.08 -14.65 -18.11
CA TYR A 308 0.37 -14.60 -18.18
C TYR A 308 0.96 -15.98 -18.44
N ALA A 309 1.92 -16.09 -19.34
CA ALA A 309 2.57 -17.36 -19.69
C ALA A 309 1.56 -18.51 -19.96
N SER A 310 0.49 -18.23 -20.70
CA SER A 310 -0.58 -19.16 -21.07
C SER A 310 -1.48 -19.66 -19.93
N ARG A 311 -1.33 -19.12 -18.72
CA ARG A 311 -2.19 -19.40 -17.56
C ARG A 311 -2.95 -18.13 -17.14
N ASP A 312 -4.20 -18.29 -16.72
CA ASP A 312 -4.98 -17.23 -16.10
C ASP A 312 -4.69 -17.23 -14.59
N PHE A 313 -4.12 -16.11 -14.10
CA PHE A 313 -3.79 -15.91 -12.70
C PHE A 313 -4.86 -15.06 -12.03
N ARG A 314 -5.10 -15.32 -10.75
CA ARG A 314 -5.90 -14.49 -9.83
C ARG A 314 -5.03 -13.99 -8.70
N LEU A 315 -5.40 -12.90 -8.07
CA LEU A 315 -4.73 -12.44 -6.84
C LEU A 315 -4.80 -13.52 -5.74
N THR A 316 -5.94 -14.17 -5.60
CA THR A 316 -6.20 -15.21 -4.59
C THR A 316 -5.75 -16.61 -5.00
N ASP A 317 -5.12 -16.76 -6.16
CA ASP A 317 -4.77 -18.04 -6.78
C ASP A 317 -5.97 -19.01 -6.81
N VAL A 318 -5.87 -20.19 -6.24
CA VAL A 318 -6.98 -21.18 -6.15
C VAL A 318 -7.74 -21.11 -4.81
N HIS A 319 -7.40 -20.14 -3.98
CA HIS A 319 -7.92 -19.96 -2.62
C HIS A 319 -8.78 -18.70 -2.49
N GLY A 320 -9.16 -18.38 -1.27
CA GLY A 320 -9.86 -17.14 -0.92
C GLY A 320 -11.37 -17.34 -0.76
N ARG A 321 -11.84 -17.00 0.42
CA ARG A 321 -13.26 -16.97 0.77
C ARG A 321 -13.62 -15.56 1.25
N VAL A 322 -14.65 -14.97 0.69
CA VAL A 322 -15.18 -13.68 1.16
C VAL A 322 -15.75 -13.85 2.57
N ILE A 323 -15.28 -13.06 3.51
CA ILE A 323 -15.72 -13.06 4.91
C ILE A 323 -16.98 -12.20 5.02
N ARG A 324 -18.13 -12.79 4.74
CA ARG A 324 -19.42 -12.05 4.69
C ARG A 324 -19.87 -11.51 6.04
N ASP A 325 -19.44 -12.12 7.14
CA ASP A 325 -19.86 -11.74 8.50
C ASP A 325 -19.35 -10.36 8.93
N ILE A 326 -18.31 -9.84 8.27
CA ILE A 326 -17.76 -8.49 8.52
C ILE A 326 -18.25 -7.44 7.52
N ILE A 327 -19.14 -7.79 6.60
CA ILE A 327 -19.68 -6.89 5.58
C ILE A 327 -21.07 -6.40 6.04
N SER A 328 -21.35 -5.09 5.88
CA SER A 328 -22.61 -4.44 6.23
C SER A 328 -23.71 -4.65 5.19
#